data_36e24106e27b1cd09bfd8155b9e4a1af
#
_entry.id   36e24106e27b1cd09bfd8155b9e4a1af
#
_cell.length_a   1.000
_cell.length_b   1.000
_cell.length_c   1.000
_cell.angle_alpha   90.00
_cell.angle_beta   90.00
_cell.angle_gamma   90.00
#
_symmetry.space_group_name_H-M   'P 1'
#
loop_
_entity.id
_entity.type
_entity.pdbx_description
1 polymer ?
#
loop_
_entity_poly.entity_id
_entity_poly.type
_entity_poly.pdbx_seq_one_letter_code
_entity_poly.pdbx_strand_id
1 'polypeptide(L)'
;MGHVGFKEAKPHAWSWMALVGRREGDNNKWFCGGALINEQWVLTALHCLFESPDVVRLGEHDYQDTNDGAPHQDFDVAETVMYPGYANPEGYHDLALLRLSSRVHIQKFFIPVCLPWGVEREVDITGQTATLTGGPPTTFLQQVKVTVFTSDKCDTSYSILPKYNTSWPQGIGEETLCAGDVEGGKDACQGDSGGPLVTKDVGGSFVLAGIVVQGNGCGNKDFPGLYANMRYPPYLVWIKNVAF
;
A
#
# COMPACT_ATOMS: atom_id res chain seq x y z
N MET A 1 4.81 -10.13 16.30
CA MET A 1 4.33 -8.88 16.93
C MET A 1 3.05 -8.52 16.20
N GLY A 2 1.92 -8.37 16.91
CA GLY A 2 0.64 -8.09 16.25
C GLY A 2 0.53 -6.64 15.80
N HIS A 3 -0.34 -6.39 14.83
CA HIS A 3 -0.68 -5.04 14.39
C HIS A 3 -1.23 -4.23 15.57
N VAL A 4 -0.69 -3.02 15.78
CA VAL A 4 -1.11 -2.17 16.87
C VAL A 4 -2.32 -1.34 16.44
N GLY A 5 -3.45 -1.46 17.17
CA GLY A 5 -4.67 -0.70 16.90
C GLY A 5 -5.50 -1.12 15.69
N PHE A 6 -5.10 -2.17 14.97
CA PHE A 6 -5.88 -2.74 13.88
C PHE A 6 -7.15 -3.44 14.37
N LYS A 7 -8.15 -3.46 13.50
CA LYS A 7 -9.38 -4.21 13.67
C LYS A 7 -9.55 -5.13 12.47
N GLU A 8 -10.12 -6.30 12.69
CA GLU A 8 -10.52 -7.17 11.59
C GLU A 8 -11.44 -6.42 10.62
N ALA A 9 -11.13 -6.49 9.34
CA ALA A 9 -11.98 -5.94 8.30
C ALA A 9 -13.23 -6.80 8.15
N LYS A 10 -14.34 -6.21 7.74
CA LYS A 10 -15.49 -7.03 7.31
C LYS A 10 -15.10 -7.77 6.04
N PRO A 11 -15.55 -9.02 5.86
CA PRO A 11 -15.36 -9.75 4.61
C PRO A 11 -15.74 -8.90 3.40
N HIS A 12 -14.89 -8.87 2.38
CA HIS A 12 -15.09 -8.13 1.11
C HIS A 12 -15.19 -6.60 1.23
N ALA A 13 -14.81 -6.01 2.36
CA ALA A 13 -14.83 -4.55 2.51
C ALA A 13 -13.78 -3.86 1.62
N TRP A 14 -12.72 -4.56 1.26
CA TRP A 14 -11.55 -4.01 0.54
C TRP A 14 -11.24 -4.85 -0.71
N SER A 15 -12.14 -4.77 -1.69
CA SER A 15 -12.13 -5.60 -2.90
C SER A 15 -10.92 -5.38 -3.83
N TRP A 16 -10.14 -4.33 -3.61
CA TRP A 16 -8.88 -4.04 -4.30
C TRP A 16 -7.64 -4.53 -3.56
N MET A 17 -7.80 -5.02 -2.32
CA MET A 17 -6.65 -5.51 -1.56
C MET A 17 -6.07 -6.76 -2.22
N ALA A 18 -4.77 -6.74 -2.45
CA ALA A 18 -4.01 -7.84 -3.00
C ALA A 18 -2.99 -8.35 -1.98
N LEU A 19 -2.84 -9.65 -1.86
CA LEU A 19 -1.68 -10.28 -1.23
C LEU A 19 -0.64 -10.54 -2.32
N VAL A 20 0.59 -10.14 -2.06
CA VAL A 20 1.73 -10.34 -2.96
C VAL A 20 2.65 -11.40 -2.35
N GLY A 21 2.97 -12.43 -3.10
CA GLY A 21 3.71 -13.57 -2.58
C GLY A 21 4.50 -14.33 -3.61
N ARG A 22 5.05 -15.45 -3.14
CA ARG A 22 5.79 -16.41 -3.94
C ARG A 22 5.26 -17.82 -3.65
N ARG A 23 5.20 -18.66 -4.68
CA ARG A 23 4.88 -20.07 -4.54
C ARG A 23 6.03 -20.82 -3.89
N GLU A 24 5.73 -21.59 -2.85
CA GLU A 24 6.66 -22.48 -2.17
C GLU A 24 6.07 -23.89 -2.10
N GLY A 25 6.31 -24.69 -3.14
CA GLY A 25 5.69 -26.02 -3.29
C GLY A 25 4.17 -25.93 -3.41
N ASP A 26 3.46 -26.60 -2.51
CA ASP A 26 1.98 -26.63 -2.48
C ASP A 26 1.37 -25.40 -1.75
N ASN A 27 2.21 -24.52 -1.19
CA ASN A 27 1.78 -23.35 -0.43
C ASN A 27 2.27 -22.05 -1.08
N ASN A 28 1.65 -20.94 -0.67
CA ASN A 28 2.10 -19.61 -1.02
C ASN A 28 2.67 -18.93 0.23
N LYS A 29 3.82 -18.27 0.06
CA LYS A 29 4.39 -17.39 1.08
C LYS A 29 4.00 -15.95 0.74
N TRP A 30 3.15 -15.37 1.56
CA TRP A 30 2.75 -13.96 1.45
C TRP A 30 3.73 -13.08 2.23
N PHE A 31 4.19 -11.97 1.65
CA PHE A 31 5.16 -11.09 2.28
C PHE A 31 4.87 -9.60 2.09
N CYS A 32 4.00 -9.24 1.15
CA CYS A 32 3.59 -7.85 0.89
C CYS A 32 2.10 -7.77 0.57
N GLY A 33 1.60 -6.54 0.62
CA GLY A 33 0.31 -6.15 0.10
C GLY A 33 0.43 -5.49 -1.28
N GLY A 34 -0.72 -5.18 -1.85
CA GLY A 34 -0.85 -4.40 -3.08
C GLY A 34 -2.26 -3.88 -3.27
N ALA A 35 -2.45 -3.04 -4.26
CA ALA A 35 -3.73 -2.48 -4.66
C ALA A 35 -4.05 -2.80 -6.11
N LEU A 36 -5.16 -3.48 -6.38
CA LEU A 36 -5.68 -3.65 -7.74
C LEU A 36 -6.12 -2.28 -8.26
N ILE A 37 -5.54 -1.81 -9.37
CA ILE A 37 -5.82 -0.50 -9.95
C ILE A 37 -6.60 -0.57 -11.27
N ASN A 38 -6.61 -1.71 -11.93
CA ASN A 38 -7.45 -2.06 -13.08
C ASN A 38 -7.53 -3.59 -13.25
N GLU A 39 -8.10 -4.06 -14.35
CA GLU A 39 -8.32 -5.49 -14.61
C GLU A 39 -7.05 -6.34 -14.65
N GLN A 40 -5.86 -5.75 -14.76
CA GLN A 40 -4.63 -6.53 -14.99
C GLN A 40 -3.42 -6.03 -14.20
N TRP A 41 -3.52 -4.92 -13.47
CA TRP A 41 -2.40 -4.31 -12.80
C TRP A 41 -2.64 -4.13 -11.30
N VAL A 42 -1.62 -4.50 -10.53
CA VAL A 42 -1.54 -4.29 -9.08
C VAL A 42 -0.37 -3.36 -8.78
N LEU A 43 -0.64 -2.32 -8.00
CA LEU A 43 0.37 -1.38 -7.50
C LEU A 43 0.86 -1.87 -6.14
N THR A 44 2.17 -1.84 -5.92
CA THR A 44 2.84 -2.29 -4.68
C THR A 44 4.12 -1.48 -4.43
N ALA A 45 4.82 -1.73 -3.33
CA ALA A 45 6.14 -1.16 -3.09
C ALA A 45 7.22 -1.90 -3.89
N LEU A 46 8.21 -1.18 -4.38
CA LEU A 46 9.29 -1.75 -5.18
C LEU A 46 10.15 -2.72 -4.37
N HIS A 47 10.41 -2.44 -3.09
CA HIS A 47 11.18 -3.34 -2.24
C HIS A 47 10.55 -4.74 -2.11
N CYS A 48 9.23 -4.88 -2.34
CA CYS A 48 8.56 -6.16 -2.41
C CYS A 48 9.06 -7.05 -3.55
N LEU A 49 9.63 -6.46 -4.61
CA LEU A 49 10.18 -7.21 -5.74
C LEU A 49 11.46 -7.96 -5.38
N PHE A 50 12.16 -7.57 -4.31
CA PHE A 50 13.38 -8.26 -3.85
C PHE A 50 13.11 -9.67 -3.33
N GLU A 51 11.87 -9.96 -2.92
CA GLU A 51 11.40 -11.31 -2.57
C GLU A 51 10.96 -12.13 -3.79
N SER A 52 11.09 -11.58 -5.02
CA SER A 52 10.74 -12.23 -6.29
C SER A 52 9.29 -12.73 -6.33
N PRO A 53 8.29 -11.82 -6.27
CA PRO A 53 6.88 -12.21 -6.30
C PRO A 53 6.53 -12.88 -7.64
N ASP A 54 5.81 -14.00 -7.57
CA ASP A 54 5.32 -14.74 -8.72
C ASP A 54 3.80 -15.00 -8.69
N VAL A 55 3.16 -14.68 -7.54
CA VAL A 55 1.72 -14.86 -7.34
C VAL A 55 1.10 -13.67 -6.63
N VAL A 56 -0.09 -13.30 -7.06
CA VAL A 56 -0.96 -12.31 -6.42
C VAL A 56 -2.30 -12.97 -6.11
N ARG A 57 -2.79 -12.82 -4.88
CA ARG A 57 -4.13 -13.25 -4.48
C ARG A 57 -5.04 -12.05 -4.28
N LEU A 58 -6.23 -12.11 -4.84
CA LEU A 58 -7.30 -11.15 -4.67
C LEU A 58 -8.48 -11.78 -3.95
N GLY A 59 -9.30 -10.97 -3.29
CA GLY A 59 -10.54 -11.40 -2.64
C GLY A 59 -10.36 -12.14 -1.32
N GLU A 60 -9.15 -12.24 -0.81
CA GLU A 60 -8.82 -12.94 0.43
C GLU A 60 -9.33 -12.19 1.66
N HIS A 61 -9.78 -12.94 2.65
CA HIS A 61 -10.12 -12.43 3.97
C HIS A 61 -9.33 -13.13 5.08
N ASP A 62 -9.29 -14.47 5.07
CA ASP A 62 -8.47 -15.27 5.98
C ASP A 62 -7.70 -16.34 5.21
N TYR A 63 -6.43 -16.09 4.89
CA TYR A 63 -5.64 -17.01 4.06
C TYR A 63 -5.31 -18.37 4.72
N GLN A 64 -5.69 -18.58 5.98
CA GLN A 64 -5.60 -19.89 6.64
C GLN A 64 -6.93 -20.64 6.66
N ASP A 65 -8.06 -19.97 6.41
CA ASP A 65 -9.37 -20.60 6.32
C ASP A 65 -9.91 -20.55 4.89
N THR A 66 -9.82 -21.66 4.17
CA THR A 66 -10.35 -21.78 2.80
C THR A 66 -11.89 -21.76 2.73
N ASN A 67 -12.58 -21.77 3.88
CA ASN A 67 -14.04 -21.75 3.99
C ASN A 67 -14.58 -20.47 4.64
N ASP A 68 -13.79 -19.40 4.69
CA ASP A 68 -14.19 -18.10 5.24
C ASP A 68 -15.30 -17.39 4.43
N GLY A 69 -15.74 -17.99 3.32
CA GLY A 69 -16.75 -17.46 2.42
C GLY A 69 -16.21 -16.38 1.46
N ALA A 70 -14.89 -16.15 1.45
CA ALA A 70 -14.23 -15.25 0.52
C ALA A 70 -13.85 -15.99 -0.77
N PRO A 71 -14.36 -15.60 -1.94
CA PRO A 71 -13.98 -16.21 -3.21
C PRO A 71 -12.64 -15.66 -3.68
N HIS A 72 -11.55 -16.04 -3.01
CA HIS A 72 -10.21 -15.64 -3.42
C HIS A 72 -9.81 -16.26 -4.76
N GLN A 73 -8.93 -15.56 -5.48
CA GLN A 73 -8.35 -16.03 -6.73
C GLN A 73 -6.88 -15.67 -6.82
N ASP A 74 -6.06 -16.65 -7.23
CA ASP A 74 -4.63 -16.48 -7.46
C ASP A 74 -4.35 -16.19 -8.94
N PHE A 75 -3.47 -15.23 -9.16
CA PHE A 75 -2.99 -14.81 -10.47
C PHE A 75 -1.47 -14.90 -10.52
N ASP A 76 -0.92 -15.44 -11.62
CA ASP A 76 0.51 -15.39 -11.86
C ASP A 76 0.95 -13.96 -12.18
N VAL A 77 2.13 -13.58 -11.71
CA VAL A 77 2.78 -12.33 -12.11
C VAL A 77 3.50 -12.55 -13.44
N ALA A 78 3.02 -11.90 -14.50
CA ALA A 78 3.61 -12.00 -15.82
C ALA A 78 4.76 -11.01 -16.03
N GLU A 79 4.74 -9.87 -15.33
CA GLU A 79 5.72 -8.80 -15.48
C GLU A 79 5.77 -7.94 -14.22
N THR A 80 6.97 -7.47 -13.90
CA THR A 80 7.20 -6.49 -12.84
C THR A 80 7.80 -5.22 -13.44
N VAL A 81 7.22 -4.05 -13.17
CA VAL A 81 7.70 -2.77 -13.67
C VAL A 81 8.04 -1.87 -12.48
N MET A 82 9.31 -1.56 -12.33
CA MET A 82 9.82 -0.66 -11.29
C MET A 82 9.62 0.79 -11.70
N TYR A 83 9.27 1.66 -10.73
CA TYR A 83 9.31 3.09 -10.97
C TYR A 83 10.77 3.51 -11.24
N PRO A 84 11.03 4.29 -12.31
CA PRO A 84 12.38 4.77 -12.60
C PRO A 84 12.86 5.75 -11.52
N GLY A 85 14.14 5.68 -11.17
CA GLY A 85 14.73 6.58 -10.18
C GLY A 85 14.82 6.03 -8.76
N TYR A 86 14.33 4.83 -8.49
CA TYR A 86 14.63 4.16 -7.23
C TYR A 86 16.13 3.89 -7.09
N ALA A 87 16.71 4.29 -5.98
CA ALA A 87 18.14 4.11 -5.69
C ALA A 87 18.35 3.70 -4.24
N ASN A 88 18.64 2.42 -4.00
CA ASN A 88 19.03 1.97 -2.67
C ASN A 88 20.43 2.52 -2.30
N PRO A 89 20.67 3.12 -1.11
CA PRO A 89 19.81 3.08 0.09
C PRO A 89 18.82 4.23 0.27
N GLU A 90 18.57 5.03 -0.75
CA GLU A 90 17.59 6.12 -0.67
C GLU A 90 16.17 5.58 -0.52
N GLY A 91 15.34 6.29 0.24
CA GLY A 91 13.94 5.91 0.51
C GLY A 91 12.94 6.42 -0.52
N TYR A 92 13.43 7.07 -1.59
CA TYR A 92 12.58 7.65 -2.62
C TYR A 92 12.09 6.62 -3.64
N HIS A 93 10.91 6.89 -4.20
CA HIS A 93 10.39 6.20 -5.38
C HIS A 93 10.21 4.68 -5.24
N ASP A 94 9.95 4.23 -4.02
CA ASP A 94 9.72 2.82 -3.71
C ASP A 94 8.32 2.37 -4.20
N LEU A 95 8.14 2.30 -5.51
CA LEU A 95 6.87 2.01 -6.16
C LEU A 95 7.08 1.06 -7.34
N ALA A 96 6.20 0.07 -7.48
CA ALA A 96 6.23 -0.90 -8.55
C ALA A 96 4.83 -1.32 -9.01
N LEU A 97 4.74 -1.76 -10.26
CA LEU A 97 3.56 -2.36 -10.87
C LEU A 97 3.79 -3.84 -11.16
N LEU A 98 2.81 -4.66 -10.84
CA LEU A 98 2.75 -6.08 -11.18
C LEU A 98 1.67 -6.27 -12.24
N ARG A 99 2.05 -6.79 -13.43
CA ARG A 99 1.08 -7.19 -14.44
C ARG A 99 0.68 -8.65 -14.22
N LEU A 100 -0.60 -8.88 -14.06
CA LEU A 100 -1.15 -10.21 -13.92
C LEU A 100 -1.16 -10.95 -15.27
N SER A 101 -0.95 -12.25 -15.26
CA SER A 101 -0.92 -13.09 -16.46
C SER A 101 -2.26 -13.19 -17.20
N SER A 102 -3.34 -12.97 -16.46
CA SER A 102 -4.70 -12.92 -17.00
C SER A 102 -5.47 -11.72 -16.45
N ARG A 103 -6.52 -11.31 -17.14
CA ARG A 103 -7.40 -10.24 -16.65
C ARG A 103 -8.28 -10.73 -15.51
N VAL A 104 -8.41 -9.88 -14.50
CA VAL A 104 -9.36 -10.06 -13.40
C VAL A 104 -10.78 -9.83 -13.93
N HIS A 105 -11.67 -10.76 -13.69
CA HIS A 105 -13.09 -10.55 -13.96
C HIS A 105 -13.67 -9.63 -12.88
N ILE A 106 -13.91 -8.37 -13.24
CA ILE A 106 -14.42 -7.36 -12.29
C ILE A 106 -15.82 -7.75 -11.81
N GLN A 107 -15.94 -7.94 -10.53
CA GLN A 107 -17.18 -8.32 -9.84
C GLN A 107 -17.13 -7.84 -8.39
N LYS A 108 -18.21 -8.05 -7.63
CA LYS A 108 -18.36 -7.55 -6.25
C LYS A 108 -17.13 -7.70 -5.35
N PHE A 109 -16.35 -8.78 -5.54
CA PHE A 109 -15.21 -9.12 -4.68
C PHE A 109 -13.84 -8.67 -5.26
N PHE A 110 -13.82 -8.26 -6.52
CA PHE A 110 -12.63 -7.82 -7.26
C PHE A 110 -12.93 -6.52 -7.98
N ILE A 111 -12.86 -5.40 -7.26
CA ILE A 111 -13.11 -4.06 -7.79
C ILE A 111 -11.83 -3.23 -7.61
N PRO A 112 -11.26 -2.67 -8.69
CA PRO A 112 -10.12 -1.79 -8.58
C PRO A 112 -10.39 -0.57 -7.72
N VAL A 113 -9.39 -0.08 -7.00
CA VAL A 113 -9.45 1.20 -6.28
C VAL A 113 -9.36 2.36 -7.26
N CYS A 114 -10.07 3.44 -6.97
CA CYS A 114 -9.94 4.68 -7.74
C CYS A 114 -8.57 5.32 -7.48
N LEU A 115 -7.94 5.81 -8.56
CA LEU A 115 -6.74 6.65 -8.48
C LEU A 115 -7.16 8.13 -8.50
N PRO A 116 -6.39 9.04 -7.86
CA PRO A 116 -6.72 10.46 -7.79
C PRO A 116 -6.41 11.19 -9.12
N TRP A 117 -7.21 10.90 -10.16
CA TRP A 117 -7.09 11.54 -11.47
C TRP A 117 -7.71 12.95 -11.50
N GLY A 118 -7.23 13.79 -12.39
CA GLY A 118 -7.82 15.10 -12.68
C GLY A 118 -7.86 15.99 -11.43
N VAL A 119 -9.04 16.52 -11.12
CA VAL A 119 -9.24 17.45 -9.99
C VAL A 119 -9.03 16.80 -8.63
N GLU A 120 -9.22 15.49 -8.51
CA GLU A 120 -9.02 14.77 -7.25
C GLU A 120 -7.53 14.79 -6.81
N ARG A 121 -6.60 14.91 -7.75
CA ARG A 121 -5.17 15.07 -7.46
C ARG A 121 -4.87 16.35 -6.68
N GLU A 122 -5.61 17.43 -6.96
CA GLU A 122 -5.40 18.76 -6.36
C GLU A 122 -6.05 18.89 -4.98
N VAL A 123 -6.80 17.88 -4.53
CA VAL A 123 -7.44 17.90 -3.22
C VAL A 123 -6.39 17.73 -2.13
N ASP A 124 -6.28 18.72 -1.24
CA ASP A 124 -5.48 18.60 -0.03
C ASP A 124 -6.18 17.65 0.96
N ILE A 125 -5.55 16.54 1.25
CA ILE A 125 -6.05 15.53 2.18
C ILE A 125 -5.41 15.62 3.57
N THR A 126 -4.59 16.63 3.84
CA THR A 126 -4.00 16.87 5.16
C THR A 126 -5.07 16.99 6.23
N GLY A 127 -4.90 16.32 7.35
CA GLY A 127 -5.87 16.24 8.44
C GLY A 127 -7.02 15.27 8.22
N GLN A 128 -7.18 14.72 7.01
CA GLN A 128 -8.21 13.71 6.75
C GLN A 128 -7.88 12.37 7.41
N THR A 129 -8.95 11.61 7.70
CA THR A 129 -8.81 10.21 8.11
C THR A 129 -8.60 9.35 6.87
N ALA A 130 -7.50 8.63 6.84
CA ALA A 130 -7.23 7.57 5.87
C ALA A 130 -7.43 6.19 6.51
N THR A 131 -7.73 5.19 5.70
CA THR A 131 -7.81 3.79 6.11
C THR A 131 -6.68 3.01 5.46
N LEU A 132 -5.85 2.41 6.30
CA LEU A 132 -4.84 1.44 5.88
C LEU A 132 -5.45 0.05 5.98
N THR A 133 -5.20 -0.77 4.97
CA THR A 133 -5.54 -2.19 4.96
C THR A 133 -4.28 -3.02 4.81
N GLY A 134 -4.15 -4.05 5.65
CA GLY A 134 -2.98 -4.92 5.68
C GLY A 134 -3.37 -6.39 5.92
N GLY A 135 -2.46 -7.29 5.60
CA GLY A 135 -2.65 -8.72 5.72
C GLY A 135 -1.63 -9.38 6.66
N PRO A 136 -0.53 -9.94 6.15
CA PRO A 136 0.50 -10.55 6.99
C PRO A 136 1.07 -9.56 8.03
N PRO A 137 1.42 -9.99 9.27
CA PRO A 137 1.54 -11.37 9.73
C PRO A 137 0.30 -12.00 10.34
N THR A 138 -0.87 -11.36 10.31
CA THR A 138 -2.11 -11.98 10.74
C THR A 138 -2.77 -12.73 9.59
N THR A 139 -3.57 -13.72 9.88
CA THR A 139 -4.27 -14.50 8.85
C THR A 139 -5.44 -13.74 8.26
N PHE A 140 -6.06 -12.87 9.07
CA PHE A 140 -7.20 -12.05 8.67
C PHE A 140 -6.76 -10.73 8.06
N LEU A 141 -7.48 -10.29 7.04
CA LEU A 141 -7.40 -8.92 6.54
C LEU A 141 -7.78 -7.94 7.66
N GLN A 142 -6.90 -7.01 7.94
CA GLN A 142 -7.08 -6.02 8.98
C GLN A 142 -7.16 -4.61 8.41
N GLN A 143 -7.74 -3.70 9.21
CA GLN A 143 -7.82 -2.29 8.86
C GLN A 143 -7.53 -1.40 10.06
N VAL A 144 -6.93 -0.25 9.80
CA VAL A 144 -6.71 0.79 10.81
C VAL A 144 -6.96 2.17 10.21
N LYS A 145 -7.49 3.07 11.03
CA LYS A 145 -7.65 4.48 10.66
C LYS A 145 -6.48 5.28 11.19
N VAL A 146 -5.89 6.09 10.31
CA VAL A 146 -4.79 7.01 10.60
C VAL A 146 -5.13 8.40 10.10
N THR A 147 -4.40 9.40 10.56
CA THR A 147 -4.52 10.80 10.11
C THR A 147 -3.41 11.10 9.11
N VAL A 148 -3.75 11.76 8.02
CA VAL A 148 -2.78 12.26 7.04
C VAL A 148 -2.15 13.54 7.59
N PHE A 149 -0.81 13.60 7.56
CA PHE A 149 -0.02 14.75 7.94
C PHE A 149 0.66 15.37 6.72
N THR A 150 1.26 16.55 6.89
CA THR A 150 2.15 17.12 5.89
C THR A 150 3.46 16.31 5.80
N SER A 151 4.13 16.30 4.65
CA SER A 151 5.45 15.67 4.48
C SER A 151 6.49 16.26 5.43
N ASP A 152 6.43 17.57 5.70
CA ASP A 152 7.30 18.26 6.65
C ASP A 152 7.25 17.67 8.07
N LYS A 153 6.09 17.14 8.49
CA LYS A 153 6.01 16.46 9.78
C LYS A 153 6.87 15.19 9.80
N CYS A 154 6.81 14.40 8.76
CA CYS A 154 7.67 13.22 8.64
C CYS A 154 9.14 13.64 8.50
N ASP A 155 9.44 14.63 7.67
CA ASP A 155 10.79 15.13 7.49
C ASP A 155 11.42 15.56 8.82
N THR A 156 10.73 16.37 9.60
CA THR A 156 11.14 16.79 10.93
C THR A 156 11.31 15.59 11.87
N SER A 157 10.34 14.66 11.89
CA SER A 157 10.39 13.49 12.78
C SER A 157 11.58 12.57 12.45
N TYR A 158 11.81 12.32 11.16
CA TYR A 158 12.85 11.38 10.73
C TYR A 158 14.24 11.98 10.71
N SER A 159 14.38 13.32 10.66
CA SER A 159 15.68 14.04 10.59
C SER A 159 16.63 13.76 11.76
N ILE A 160 16.10 13.30 12.90
CA ILE A 160 16.90 12.94 14.07
C ILE A 160 17.51 11.53 13.96
N LEU A 161 17.10 10.72 12.99
CA LEU A 161 17.58 9.35 12.83
C LEU A 161 18.99 9.31 12.19
N PRO A 162 19.89 8.43 12.68
CA PRO A 162 21.28 8.38 12.19
C PRO A 162 21.42 8.15 10.68
N LYS A 163 20.46 7.45 10.06
CA LYS A 163 20.48 7.12 8.63
C LYS A 163 19.71 8.14 7.77
N TYR A 164 19.13 9.18 8.36
CA TYR A 164 18.28 10.11 7.64
C TYR A 164 18.96 10.71 6.39
N ASN A 165 20.15 11.29 6.53
CA ASN A 165 20.87 11.88 5.41
C ASN A 165 21.29 10.89 4.31
N THR A 166 21.32 9.60 4.63
CA THR A 166 21.61 8.54 3.64
C THR A 166 20.33 8.10 2.94
N SER A 167 19.24 8.00 3.68
CA SER A 167 17.96 7.56 3.14
C SER A 167 17.21 8.71 2.44
N TRP A 168 17.34 9.93 2.93
CA TRP A 168 16.68 11.12 2.37
C TRP A 168 17.66 12.29 2.25
N PRO A 169 18.64 12.23 1.32
CA PRO A 169 19.65 13.28 1.17
C PRO A 169 19.07 14.64 0.75
N GLN A 170 17.86 14.68 0.22
CA GLN A 170 17.13 15.89 -0.18
C GLN A 170 15.92 16.17 0.73
N GLY A 171 15.80 15.47 1.86
CA GLY A 171 14.63 15.52 2.74
C GLY A 171 13.46 14.66 2.25
N ILE A 172 12.44 14.51 3.10
CA ILE A 172 11.17 13.82 2.77
C ILE A 172 10.24 14.85 2.13
N GLY A 173 9.99 14.72 0.84
CA GLY A 173 9.28 15.70 0.03
C GLY A 173 7.86 15.27 -0.40
N GLU A 174 7.37 15.90 -1.46
CA GLU A 174 6.00 15.72 -1.97
C GLU A 174 5.72 14.31 -2.51
N GLU A 175 6.75 13.56 -2.90
CA GLU A 175 6.63 12.17 -3.35
C GLU A 175 6.21 11.22 -2.23
N THR A 176 6.32 11.67 -0.98
CA THR A 176 6.01 10.89 0.22
C THR A 176 4.80 11.45 0.95
N LEU A 177 3.80 10.62 1.16
CA LEU A 177 2.67 10.91 2.04
C LEU A 177 3.01 10.44 3.45
N CYS A 178 2.72 11.31 4.43
CA CYS A 178 2.94 11.09 5.84
C CYS A 178 1.61 10.78 6.53
N ALA A 179 1.46 9.66 7.22
CA ALA A 179 0.24 9.37 7.97
C ALA A 179 0.51 8.49 9.20
N GLY A 180 -0.29 8.68 10.25
CA GLY A 180 -0.14 7.94 11.50
C GLY A 180 -1.24 8.27 12.51
N ASP A 181 -1.11 7.73 13.72
CA ASP A 181 -2.02 8.04 14.83
C ASP A 181 -1.49 9.25 15.61
N VAL A 182 -2.35 10.24 15.82
CA VAL A 182 -2.02 11.46 16.58
C VAL A 182 -1.56 11.13 18.00
N GLU A 183 -2.20 10.13 18.63
CA GLU A 183 -1.90 9.70 20.01
C GLU A 183 -0.89 8.54 20.05
N GLY A 184 -0.53 7.98 18.92
CA GLY A 184 0.24 6.76 18.83
C GLY A 184 -0.60 5.50 19.03
N GLY A 185 -0.01 4.33 18.75
CA GLY A 185 -0.68 3.05 18.94
C GLY A 185 -1.41 2.51 17.70
N LYS A 186 -1.37 3.23 16.56
CA LYS A 186 -1.94 2.77 15.28
C LYS A 186 -1.04 3.22 14.13
N ASP A 187 -0.57 2.29 13.35
CA ASP A 187 0.27 2.59 12.19
C ASP A 187 0.44 1.35 11.32
N ALA A 188 0.97 1.53 10.10
CA ALA A 188 1.49 0.44 9.29
C ALA A 188 2.57 -0.36 10.05
N CYS A 189 2.59 -1.66 9.86
CA CYS A 189 3.55 -2.54 10.49
C CYS A 189 4.17 -3.51 9.48
N GLN A 190 5.08 -4.36 9.95
CA GLN A 190 5.68 -5.41 9.11
C GLN A 190 4.60 -6.29 8.50
N GLY A 191 4.66 -6.48 7.18
CA GLY A 191 3.66 -7.20 6.39
C GLY A 191 2.66 -6.30 5.67
N ASP A 192 2.53 -5.02 6.07
CA ASP A 192 1.67 -4.06 5.38
C ASP A 192 2.36 -3.42 4.16
N SER A 193 3.67 -3.64 3.98
CA SER A 193 4.47 -3.14 2.85
C SER A 193 3.76 -3.36 1.51
N GLY A 194 3.68 -2.31 0.70
CA GLY A 194 2.98 -2.34 -0.58
C GLY A 194 1.45 -2.26 -0.48
N GLY A 195 0.87 -2.38 0.71
CA GLY A 195 -0.57 -2.29 0.93
C GLY A 195 -1.13 -0.88 0.72
N PRO A 196 -2.44 -0.76 0.43
CA PRO A 196 -3.09 0.51 0.12
C PRO A 196 -3.48 1.31 1.36
N LEU A 197 -3.21 2.61 1.31
CA LEU A 197 -3.81 3.64 2.15
C LEU A 197 -4.86 4.39 1.33
N VAL A 198 -6.11 4.43 1.78
CA VAL A 198 -7.21 5.06 1.05
C VAL A 198 -7.87 6.18 1.85
N THR A 199 -8.32 7.22 1.16
CA THR A 199 -9.19 8.28 1.68
C THR A 199 -10.55 8.22 1.00
N LYS A 200 -11.51 9.00 1.48
CA LYS A 200 -12.79 9.16 0.79
C LYS A 200 -12.83 10.50 0.07
N ASP A 201 -13.31 10.47 -1.16
CA ASP A 201 -13.67 11.70 -1.90
C ASP A 201 -14.94 12.35 -1.34
N VAL A 202 -15.32 13.47 -1.91
CA VAL A 202 -16.55 14.21 -1.53
C VAL A 202 -17.83 13.41 -1.78
N GLY A 203 -17.80 12.44 -2.68
CA GLY A 203 -18.90 11.52 -2.98
C GLY A 203 -18.96 10.31 -2.05
N GLY A 204 -17.96 10.13 -1.20
CA GLY A 204 -17.81 8.99 -0.29
C GLY A 204 -17.16 7.77 -0.91
N SER A 205 -16.66 7.84 -2.15
CA SER A 205 -15.91 6.77 -2.80
C SER A 205 -14.48 6.71 -2.26
N PHE A 206 -13.92 5.51 -2.23
CA PHE A 206 -12.54 5.33 -1.81
C PHE A 206 -11.57 5.66 -2.95
N VAL A 207 -10.57 6.48 -2.63
CA VAL A 207 -9.50 6.88 -3.54
C VAL A 207 -8.16 6.49 -2.92
N LEU A 208 -7.27 5.92 -3.71
CA LEU A 208 -5.94 5.54 -3.28
C LEU A 208 -5.13 6.81 -2.94
N ALA A 209 -4.75 6.94 -1.69
CA ALA A 209 -3.94 8.06 -1.20
C ALA A 209 -2.46 7.73 -1.21
N GLY A 210 -2.09 6.49 -0.85
CA GLY A 210 -0.70 6.06 -0.78
C GLY A 210 -0.53 4.55 -0.81
N ILE A 211 0.72 4.13 -1.00
CA ILE A 211 1.19 2.74 -0.89
C ILE A 211 2.19 2.69 0.25
N VAL A 212 2.04 1.75 1.17
CA VAL A 212 2.96 1.57 2.32
C VAL A 212 4.38 1.30 1.84
N VAL A 213 5.31 2.16 2.23
CA VAL A 213 6.72 2.05 1.87
C VAL A 213 7.56 1.69 3.08
N GLN A 214 7.49 2.50 4.13
CA GLN A 214 8.38 2.38 5.26
C GLN A 214 7.78 2.98 6.54
N GLY A 215 8.26 2.54 7.70
CA GLY A 215 7.99 3.11 9.00
C GLY A 215 9.16 2.89 9.94
N ASN A 216 9.26 3.67 11.03
CA ASN A 216 10.23 3.49 12.09
C ASN A 216 9.55 2.98 13.37
N GLY A 217 9.30 1.69 13.43
CA GLY A 217 8.49 1.05 14.46
C GLY A 217 7.00 1.07 14.09
N CYS A 218 6.19 0.34 14.86
CA CYS A 218 4.75 0.27 14.63
C CYS A 218 4.01 1.09 15.68
N GLY A 219 3.14 2.01 15.26
CA GLY A 219 2.33 2.82 16.15
C GLY A 219 3.11 3.87 16.96
N ASN A 220 4.24 4.30 16.48
CA ASN A 220 5.04 5.34 17.14
C ASN A 220 4.54 6.73 16.72
N LYS A 221 3.98 7.50 17.66
CA LYS A 221 3.46 8.86 17.41
C LYS A 221 4.53 9.84 16.89
N ASP A 222 5.79 9.60 17.25
CA ASP A 222 6.91 10.47 16.89
C ASP A 222 7.47 10.17 15.47
N PHE A 223 7.12 9.01 14.91
CA PHE A 223 7.53 8.56 13.59
C PHE A 223 6.33 8.03 12.79
N PRO A 224 5.53 8.91 12.19
CA PRO A 224 4.42 8.47 11.35
C PRO A 224 4.90 7.59 10.18
N GLY A 225 4.03 6.75 9.66
CA GLY A 225 4.32 5.92 8.50
C GLY A 225 4.57 6.73 7.24
N LEU A 226 5.41 6.20 6.37
CA LEU A 226 5.77 6.77 5.07
C LEU A 226 5.11 5.96 3.96
N TYR A 227 4.47 6.66 3.04
CA TYR A 227 3.73 6.09 1.92
C TYR A 227 4.16 6.77 0.62
N ALA A 228 4.24 6.04 -0.48
CA ALA A 228 4.36 6.66 -1.80
C ALA A 228 3.07 7.46 -2.09
N ASN A 229 3.21 8.77 -2.31
CA ASN A 229 2.09 9.70 -2.44
C ASN A 229 1.41 9.59 -3.81
N MET A 230 0.19 9.05 -3.88
CA MET A 230 -0.51 8.91 -5.15
C MET A 230 -0.96 10.24 -5.78
N ARG A 231 -0.88 11.35 -5.04
CA ARG A 231 -1.13 12.69 -5.59
C ARG A 231 0.12 13.34 -6.21
N TYR A 232 1.28 12.73 -6.05
CA TYR A 232 2.52 13.17 -6.70
C TYR A 232 2.42 12.97 -8.22
N PRO A 233 2.45 14.05 -9.02
CA PRO A 233 2.14 13.96 -10.45
C PRO A 233 2.99 12.97 -11.24
N PRO A 234 4.32 12.85 -11.01
CA PRO A 234 5.14 11.90 -11.74
C PRO A 234 4.70 10.45 -11.57
N TYR A 235 4.19 10.05 -10.38
CA TYR A 235 3.68 8.69 -10.16
C TYR A 235 2.44 8.41 -10.99
N LEU A 236 1.49 9.35 -11.03
CA LEU A 236 0.27 9.20 -11.82
C LEU A 236 0.55 9.16 -13.33
N VAL A 237 1.49 9.98 -13.80
CA VAL A 237 1.92 9.95 -15.22
C VAL A 237 2.53 8.60 -15.58
N TRP A 238 3.41 8.09 -14.72
CA TRP A 238 4.03 6.78 -14.94
C TRP A 238 3.00 5.66 -14.92
N ILE A 239 2.11 5.62 -13.93
CA ILE A 239 1.04 4.63 -13.83
C ILE A 239 0.17 4.66 -15.09
N LYS A 240 -0.21 5.85 -15.56
CA LYS A 240 -1.01 6.02 -16.77
C LYS A 240 -0.32 5.44 -18.01
N ASN A 241 0.97 5.71 -18.15
CA ASN A 241 1.73 5.27 -19.34
C ASN A 241 2.01 3.76 -19.37
N VAL A 242 2.07 3.11 -18.19
CA VAL A 242 2.38 1.67 -18.08
C VAL A 242 1.11 0.83 -18.04
N ALA A 243 0.10 1.27 -17.31
CA ALA A 243 -1.04 0.42 -16.94
C ALA A 243 -2.35 0.79 -17.66
N PHE A 244 -2.44 1.93 -18.33
CA PHE A 244 -3.62 2.44 -19.03
C PHE A 244 -3.28 2.92 -20.44
#